data_446b7705beff3efba02f81e8ab386cb2
#
_entry.id   446b7705beff3efba02f81e8ab386cb2
#
_cell.length_a   1.000
_cell.length_b   1.000
_cell.length_c   1.000
_cell.angle_alpha   90.00
_cell.angle_beta   90.00
_cell.angle_gamma   90.00
#
_symmetry.space_group_name_H-M   'P 1'
#
loop_
_entity.id
_entity.type
_entity.pdbx_description
1 polymer ?
#
loop_
_entity_poly.entity_id
_entity_poly.type
_entity_poly.pdbx_seq_one_letter_code
_entity_poly.pdbx_strand_id
1 'polypeptide(L)'
;MLRNIFSNWFGLFLAGILGAILTPIMVHHLGNLYYGMWVLLGSLLDYAGLLDLGMRTTLFRYVAFFKGAEQRGPLNEVFSTGMAISLGLMTFTMLLATGLSRVLPTFFKFTGNDKFVFMVVIVLLGLSIAASFPSQFMSAYMRGLQRFDLYNVSMVVYATARAVAIVVLLELKFGIIAIAIATAILTAASVGMNWALVKSADPDLHPSIRCLTWARTREMFNFGFFSFVNNSGESLRYYTDSFVIGRVLSVALITPFSIATRLMEYYKTLVSGISGPIMVRLSELTGRDREEELREEFLRATRFAALLSIFIGCMLILNGKALIRLWVGPALLASYPILVVLTVGYIFTWGQVTGQLLIFARARRHKGLSWWTLVEGGANLALSIYWARRYGIIGVALGTTVPLLASKLIVQPWYVLKDLNMSAWTYFEGGLARATLAGGIFFAGLWLLLRNHAMGGNYFMLFGCCVVETILFAALAYWIGMSESDRCTVRDQWRVVALSLGLARGV
;
A
#
# COMPACT_ATOMS: atom_id res chain seq x y z
N MET A 1 -3.48 22.44 -9.89
CA MET A 1 -3.35 21.62 -8.68
C MET A 1 -4.53 20.65 -8.53
N LEU A 2 -5.77 21.08 -8.48
CA LEU A 2 -6.96 20.22 -8.31
C LEU A 2 -7.06 19.10 -9.38
N ARG A 3 -6.85 19.41 -10.66
CA ARG A 3 -6.85 18.42 -11.75
C ARG A 3 -5.85 17.27 -11.51
N ASN A 4 -4.66 17.55 -10.98
CA ASN A 4 -3.64 16.55 -10.69
C ASN A 4 -4.02 15.67 -9.49
N ILE A 5 -4.69 16.25 -8.47
CA ILE A 5 -5.20 15.52 -7.32
C ILE A 5 -6.30 14.55 -7.77
N PHE A 6 -7.31 15.03 -8.49
CA PHE A 6 -8.39 14.20 -9.02
C PHE A 6 -7.87 13.07 -9.93
N SER A 7 -6.94 13.37 -10.82
CA SER A 7 -6.35 12.39 -11.72
C SER A 7 -5.59 11.28 -10.96
N ASN A 8 -4.86 11.63 -9.90
CA ASN A 8 -4.14 10.66 -9.07
C ASN A 8 -5.11 9.75 -8.28
N TRP A 9 -6.16 10.34 -7.69
CA TRP A 9 -7.20 9.58 -6.98
C TRP A 9 -7.96 8.64 -7.93
N PHE A 10 -8.30 9.11 -9.13
CA PHE A 10 -8.96 8.28 -10.13
C PHE A 10 -8.11 7.06 -10.50
N GLY A 11 -6.81 7.24 -10.72
CA GLY A 11 -5.90 6.14 -11.03
C GLY A 11 -5.79 5.11 -9.91
N LEU A 12 -5.67 5.56 -8.66
CA LEU A 12 -5.63 4.67 -7.49
C LEU A 12 -6.94 3.89 -7.31
N PHE A 13 -8.06 4.57 -7.50
CA PHE A 13 -9.39 3.95 -7.37
C PHE A 13 -9.62 2.91 -8.47
N LEU A 14 -9.25 3.23 -9.71
CA LEU A 14 -9.34 2.31 -10.83
C LEU A 14 -8.47 1.06 -10.61
N ALA A 15 -7.22 1.23 -10.16
CA ALA A 15 -6.35 0.12 -9.86
C ALA A 15 -6.91 -0.78 -8.74
N GLY A 16 -7.52 -0.18 -7.71
CA GLY A 16 -8.21 -0.90 -6.64
C GLY A 16 -9.40 -1.71 -7.15
N ILE A 17 -10.27 -1.11 -7.97
CA ILE A 17 -11.43 -1.77 -8.58
C ILE A 17 -10.97 -2.92 -9.49
N LEU A 18 -10.00 -2.68 -10.36
CA LEU A 18 -9.46 -3.73 -11.24
C LEU A 18 -8.90 -4.90 -10.42
N GLY A 19 -8.16 -4.63 -9.35
CA GLY A 19 -7.67 -5.64 -8.42
C GLY A 19 -8.78 -6.44 -7.75
N ALA A 20 -9.86 -5.76 -7.32
CA ALA A 20 -11.02 -6.40 -6.70
C ALA A 20 -11.78 -7.31 -7.67
N ILE A 21 -11.87 -6.95 -8.94
CA ILE A 21 -12.51 -7.76 -9.99
C ILE A 21 -11.59 -8.92 -10.41
N LEU A 22 -10.30 -8.68 -10.59
CA LEU A 22 -9.36 -9.70 -11.06
C LEU A 22 -9.13 -10.82 -10.04
N THR A 23 -9.13 -10.51 -8.75
CA THR A 23 -8.83 -11.49 -7.70
C THR A 23 -9.75 -12.72 -7.77
N PRO A 24 -11.09 -12.61 -7.73
CA PRO A 24 -11.96 -13.78 -7.82
C PRO A 24 -11.83 -14.54 -9.15
N ILE A 25 -11.67 -13.83 -10.27
CA ILE A 25 -11.48 -14.44 -11.58
C ILE A 25 -10.22 -15.29 -11.60
N MET A 26 -9.10 -14.74 -11.12
CA MET A 26 -7.84 -15.46 -11.06
C MET A 26 -7.90 -16.67 -10.13
N VAL A 27 -8.51 -16.52 -8.94
CA VAL A 27 -8.64 -17.62 -7.97
C VAL A 27 -9.51 -18.74 -8.54
N HIS A 28 -10.63 -18.39 -9.20
CA HIS A 28 -11.54 -19.38 -9.77
C HIS A 28 -10.90 -20.19 -10.90
N HIS A 29 -10.19 -19.54 -11.81
CA HIS A 29 -9.60 -20.20 -12.98
C HIS A 29 -8.26 -20.91 -12.69
N LEU A 30 -7.43 -20.34 -11.81
CA LEU A 30 -6.11 -20.88 -11.49
C LEU A 30 -6.13 -21.90 -10.34
N GLY A 31 -7.12 -21.83 -9.47
CA GLY A 31 -7.14 -22.60 -8.23
C GLY A 31 -6.08 -22.15 -7.21
N ASN A 32 -6.11 -22.77 -6.04
CA ASN A 32 -5.31 -22.31 -4.89
C ASN A 32 -3.80 -22.44 -5.12
N LEU A 33 -3.33 -23.45 -5.84
CA LEU A 33 -1.90 -23.66 -6.04
C LEU A 33 -1.30 -22.62 -6.98
N TYR A 34 -1.86 -22.46 -8.18
CA TYR A 34 -1.31 -21.55 -9.18
C TYR A 34 -1.57 -20.08 -8.84
N TYR A 35 -2.70 -19.76 -8.21
CA TYR A 35 -2.89 -18.42 -7.66
C TYR A 35 -1.93 -18.14 -6.51
N GLY A 36 -1.68 -19.12 -5.62
CA GLY A 36 -0.65 -19.03 -4.59
C GLY A 36 0.76 -18.84 -5.17
N MET A 37 1.11 -19.55 -6.25
CA MET A 37 2.36 -19.32 -7.00
C MET A 37 2.44 -17.88 -7.53
N TRP A 38 1.37 -17.38 -8.11
CA TRP A 38 1.30 -16.01 -8.63
C TRP A 38 1.56 -14.97 -7.54
N VAL A 39 0.91 -15.11 -6.39
CA VAL A 39 1.09 -14.21 -5.24
C VAL A 39 2.49 -14.32 -4.67
N LEU A 40 3.02 -15.54 -4.50
CA LEU A 40 4.38 -15.78 -4.02
C LEU A 40 5.42 -15.10 -4.92
N LEU A 41 5.31 -15.31 -6.22
CA LEU A 41 6.20 -14.69 -7.20
C LEU A 41 6.01 -13.17 -7.23
N GLY A 42 4.79 -12.66 -7.12
CA GLY A 42 4.51 -11.24 -6.92
C GLY A 42 5.26 -10.67 -5.72
N SER A 43 5.17 -11.32 -4.56
CA SER A 43 5.88 -10.88 -3.34
C SER A 43 7.41 -10.88 -3.50
N LEU A 44 7.97 -11.88 -4.18
CA LEU A 44 9.39 -11.90 -4.54
C LEU A 44 9.80 -10.72 -5.42
N LEU A 45 8.90 -10.34 -6.31
CA LEU A 45 9.09 -9.27 -7.26
C LEU A 45 9.02 -7.90 -6.59
N ASP A 46 8.16 -7.75 -5.59
CA ASP A 46 8.08 -6.52 -4.80
C ASP A 46 9.37 -6.30 -4.00
N TYR A 47 10.06 -7.37 -3.56
CA TYR A 47 11.42 -7.24 -3.04
C TYR A 47 12.43 -6.73 -4.08
N ALA A 48 12.27 -7.07 -5.35
CA ALA A 48 13.10 -6.51 -6.41
C ALA A 48 12.94 -4.98 -6.53
N GLY A 49 11.78 -4.43 -6.15
CA GLY A 49 11.56 -2.99 -6.03
C GLY A 49 12.54 -2.30 -5.06
N LEU A 50 13.11 -3.03 -4.10
CA LEU A 50 14.17 -2.52 -3.20
C LEU A 50 15.50 -2.29 -3.93
N LEU A 51 15.76 -3.00 -5.04
CA LEU A 51 16.95 -2.80 -5.86
C LEU A 51 17.00 -1.41 -6.48
N ASP A 52 15.85 -0.72 -6.57
CA ASP A 52 15.78 0.68 -7.01
C ASP A 52 16.54 1.65 -6.06
N LEU A 53 16.85 1.24 -4.83
CA LEU A 53 17.62 2.01 -3.84
C LEU A 53 17.13 3.47 -3.68
N GLY A 54 15.83 3.73 -3.85
CA GLY A 54 15.25 5.06 -3.76
C GLY A 54 15.53 5.98 -4.96
N MET A 55 16.02 5.43 -6.07
CA MET A 55 16.35 6.18 -7.27
C MET A 55 15.16 6.95 -7.86
N ARG A 56 13.96 6.39 -7.78
CA ARG A 56 12.72 7.04 -8.27
C ARG A 56 12.41 8.34 -7.54
N THR A 57 12.53 8.34 -6.21
CA THR A 57 12.30 9.55 -5.40
C THR A 57 13.38 10.59 -5.63
N THR A 58 14.61 10.13 -5.79
CA THR A 58 15.78 10.96 -6.11
C THR A 58 15.59 11.64 -7.47
N LEU A 59 15.24 10.88 -8.51
CA LEU A 59 15.02 11.41 -9.85
C LEU A 59 13.90 12.45 -9.86
N PHE A 60 12.76 12.14 -9.29
CA PHE A 60 11.63 13.09 -9.20
C PHE A 60 12.07 14.44 -8.65
N ARG A 61 12.87 14.45 -7.58
CA ARG A 61 13.38 15.68 -6.94
C ARG A 61 14.35 16.43 -7.85
N TYR A 62 15.35 15.74 -8.42
CA TYR A 62 16.37 16.40 -9.25
C TYR A 62 15.81 16.94 -10.55
N VAL A 63 14.89 16.22 -11.18
CA VAL A 63 14.19 16.70 -12.39
C VAL A 63 13.40 17.98 -12.09
N ALA A 64 12.65 18.01 -10.99
CA ALA A 64 11.91 19.19 -10.58
C ALA A 64 12.84 20.38 -10.28
N PHE A 65 13.97 20.11 -9.61
CA PHE A 65 14.97 21.14 -9.28
C PHE A 65 15.63 21.72 -10.54
N PHE A 66 16.21 20.87 -11.41
CA PHE A 66 16.93 21.36 -12.60
C PHE A 66 16.00 21.96 -13.65
N LYS A 67 14.74 21.49 -13.74
CA LYS A 67 13.74 22.13 -14.56
C LYS A 67 13.39 23.53 -14.04
N GLY A 68 13.19 23.68 -12.73
CA GLY A 68 12.92 24.98 -12.11
C GLY A 68 14.07 25.97 -12.24
N ALA A 69 15.32 25.45 -12.25
CA ALA A 69 16.52 26.25 -12.48
C ALA A 69 16.88 26.47 -13.97
N GLU A 70 16.07 25.94 -14.90
CA GLU A 70 16.30 25.99 -16.36
C GLU A 70 17.64 25.40 -16.83
N GLN A 71 18.18 24.46 -16.06
CA GLN A 71 19.50 23.85 -16.31
C GLN A 71 19.38 22.57 -17.15
N ARG A 72 19.39 22.71 -18.48
CA ARG A 72 19.25 21.58 -19.43
C ARG A 72 20.39 20.56 -19.37
N GLY A 73 21.66 21.00 -19.23
CA GLY A 73 22.81 20.11 -19.12
C GLY A 73 22.68 19.11 -17.95
N PRO A 74 22.57 19.60 -16.69
CA PRO A 74 22.35 18.74 -15.52
C PRO A 74 21.09 17.87 -15.63
N LEU A 75 20.01 18.33 -16.27
CA LEU A 75 18.80 17.54 -16.49
C LEU A 75 19.08 16.33 -17.40
N ASN A 76 19.81 16.52 -18.51
CA ASN A 76 20.24 15.44 -19.39
C ASN A 76 21.21 14.46 -18.69
N GLU A 77 22.11 14.97 -17.84
CA GLU A 77 23.02 14.13 -17.03
C GLU A 77 22.22 13.22 -16.08
N VAL A 78 21.27 13.77 -15.33
CA VAL A 78 20.44 13.03 -14.39
C VAL A 78 19.59 11.98 -15.10
N PHE A 79 19.00 12.33 -16.25
CA PHE A 79 18.23 11.38 -17.03
C PHE A 79 19.10 10.27 -17.60
N SER A 80 20.23 10.59 -18.21
CA SER A 80 21.15 9.61 -18.81
C SER A 80 21.71 8.66 -17.76
N THR A 81 22.16 9.21 -16.63
CA THR A 81 22.70 8.41 -15.51
C THR A 81 21.64 7.49 -14.93
N GLY A 82 20.46 7.99 -14.63
CA GLY A 82 19.37 7.20 -14.07
C GLY A 82 18.85 6.13 -15.05
N MET A 83 18.81 6.42 -16.35
CA MET A 83 18.45 5.43 -17.37
C MET A 83 19.51 4.32 -17.46
N ALA A 84 20.80 4.66 -17.43
CA ALA A 84 21.87 3.67 -17.42
C ALA A 84 21.80 2.77 -16.17
N ILE A 85 21.53 3.34 -14.99
CA ILE A 85 21.35 2.56 -13.76
C ILE A 85 20.10 1.66 -13.89
N SER A 86 18.98 2.17 -14.43
CA SER A 86 17.77 1.36 -14.61
C SER A 86 17.96 0.19 -15.58
N LEU A 87 18.77 0.36 -16.64
CA LEU A 87 19.16 -0.70 -17.57
C LEU A 87 20.11 -1.71 -16.91
N GLY A 88 21.03 -1.24 -16.05
CA GLY A 88 21.85 -2.11 -15.22
C GLY A 88 21.04 -2.97 -14.26
N LEU A 89 20.05 -2.37 -13.58
CA LEU A 89 19.12 -3.09 -12.72
C LEU A 89 18.22 -4.06 -13.50
N MET A 90 17.80 -3.70 -14.71
CA MET A 90 17.09 -4.58 -15.62
C MET A 90 17.90 -5.86 -15.91
N THR A 91 19.17 -5.69 -16.29
CA THR A 91 20.09 -6.80 -16.60
C THR A 91 20.33 -7.66 -15.35
N PHE A 92 20.63 -7.03 -14.21
CA PHE A 92 20.85 -7.72 -12.94
C PHE A 92 19.63 -8.54 -12.51
N THR A 93 18.45 -7.95 -12.58
CA THR A 93 17.18 -8.62 -12.20
C THR A 93 16.90 -9.82 -13.10
N MET A 94 17.17 -9.71 -14.40
CA MET A 94 17.00 -10.82 -15.34
C MET A 94 17.96 -11.98 -15.02
N LEU A 95 19.22 -11.70 -14.74
CA LEU A 95 20.19 -12.71 -14.30
C LEU A 95 19.79 -13.35 -12.98
N LEU A 96 19.35 -12.54 -12.02
CA LEU A 96 18.85 -13.02 -10.73
C LEU A 96 17.64 -13.93 -10.87
N ALA A 97 16.63 -13.53 -11.66
CA ALA A 97 15.42 -14.32 -11.92
C ALA A 97 15.77 -15.67 -12.57
N THR A 98 16.70 -15.67 -13.54
CA THR A 98 17.19 -16.88 -14.20
C THR A 98 17.95 -17.80 -13.21
N GLY A 99 18.76 -17.25 -12.33
CA GLY A 99 19.43 -18.01 -11.26
C GLY A 99 18.42 -18.59 -10.26
N LEU A 100 17.51 -17.76 -9.77
CA LEU A 100 16.46 -18.15 -8.81
C LEU A 100 15.50 -19.19 -9.39
N SER A 101 15.24 -19.19 -10.70
CA SER A 101 14.38 -20.17 -11.34
C SER A 101 14.86 -21.61 -11.16
N ARG A 102 16.15 -21.83 -10.97
CA ARG A 102 16.75 -23.16 -10.74
C ARG A 102 16.69 -23.59 -9.27
N VAL A 103 16.79 -22.65 -8.35
CA VAL A 103 16.89 -22.90 -6.90
C VAL A 103 15.54 -22.94 -6.20
N LEU A 104 14.67 -21.92 -6.47
CA LEU A 104 13.42 -21.74 -5.74
C LEU A 104 12.41 -22.87 -5.90
N PRO A 105 12.27 -23.55 -7.06
CA PRO A 105 11.32 -24.68 -7.16
C PRO A 105 11.65 -25.82 -6.17
N THR A 106 12.95 -26.08 -5.97
CA THR A 106 13.41 -27.09 -5.01
C THR A 106 13.22 -26.59 -3.57
N PHE A 107 13.48 -25.29 -3.33
CA PHE A 107 13.25 -24.67 -2.03
C PHE A 107 11.77 -24.74 -1.59
N PHE A 108 10.83 -24.54 -2.51
CA PHE A 108 9.38 -24.66 -2.24
C PHE A 108 8.82 -26.07 -2.47
N LYS A 109 9.69 -27.06 -2.70
CA LYS A 109 9.34 -28.48 -2.85
C LYS A 109 8.40 -28.79 -4.03
N PHE A 110 8.48 -28.01 -5.12
CA PHE A 110 7.75 -28.36 -6.34
C PHE A 110 8.35 -29.56 -7.05
N THR A 111 7.48 -30.41 -7.60
CA THR A 111 7.86 -31.63 -8.33
C THR A 111 7.10 -31.70 -9.66
N GLY A 112 7.59 -32.53 -10.59
CA GLY A 112 6.90 -32.79 -11.84
C GLY A 112 6.61 -31.54 -12.68
N ASN A 113 5.40 -31.45 -13.20
CA ASN A 113 4.97 -30.34 -14.06
C ASN A 113 4.92 -29.00 -13.33
N ASP A 114 4.55 -28.98 -12.06
CA ASP A 114 4.48 -27.75 -11.26
C ASP A 114 5.85 -27.08 -11.10
N LYS A 115 6.93 -27.89 -11.04
CA LYS A 115 8.31 -27.40 -11.04
C LYS A 115 8.62 -26.66 -12.35
N PHE A 116 8.26 -27.23 -13.48
CA PHE A 116 8.48 -26.62 -14.79
C PHE A 116 7.66 -25.33 -14.93
N VAL A 117 6.37 -25.35 -14.58
CA VAL A 117 5.51 -24.16 -14.59
C VAL A 117 6.10 -23.04 -13.74
N PHE A 118 6.54 -23.36 -12.52
CA PHE A 118 7.14 -22.37 -11.61
C PHE A 118 8.43 -21.77 -12.20
N MET A 119 9.31 -22.60 -12.80
CA MET A 119 10.53 -22.12 -13.45
C MET A 119 10.24 -21.16 -14.60
N VAL A 120 9.27 -21.47 -15.44
CA VAL A 120 8.89 -20.61 -16.58
C VAL A 120 8.27 -19.31 -16.08
N VAL A 121 7.34 -19.37 -15.13
CA VAL A 121 6.65 -18.19 -14.62
C VAL A 121 7.59 -17.24 -13.90
N ILE A 122 8.56 -17.75 -13.11
CA ILE A 122 9.55 -16.87 -12.44
C ILE A 122 10.44 -16.12 -13.44
N VAL A 123 10.85 -16.75 -14.54
CA VAL A 123 11.65 -16.09 -15.58
C VAL A 123 10.82 -15.03 -16.31
N LEU A 124 9.57 -15.33 -16.67
CA LEU A 124 8.68 -14.39 -17.36
C LEU A 124 8.31 -13.19 -16.48
N LEU A 125 7.99 -13.44 -15.22
CA LEU A 125 7.75 -12.36 -14.27
C LEU A 125 9.04 -11.60 -13.96
N GLY A 126 10.19 -12.27 -13.85
CA GLY A 126 11.50 -11.63 -13.77
C GLY A 126 11.77 -10.69 -14.93
N LEU A 127 11.39 -11.08 -16.16
CA LEU A 127 11.45 -10.20 -17.33
C LEU A 127 10.51 -9.00 -17.20
N SER A 128 9.30 -9.22 -16.67
CA SER A 128 8.35 -8.11 -16.41
C SER A 128 8.95 -7.07 -15.46
N ILE A 129 9.61 -7.51 -14.36
CA ILE A 129 10.20 -6.56 -13.41
C ILE A 129 11.43 -5.92 -14.00
N ALA A 130 12.26 -6.68 -14.65
CA ALA A 130 13.42 -6.15 -15.35
C ALA A 130 12.99 -4.99 -16.26
N ALA A 131 11.98 -5.18 -17.11
CA ALA A 131 11.40 -4.13 -17.96
C ALA A 131 10.72 -3.00 -17.17
N SER A 132 10.25 -3.26 -15.96
CA SER A 132 9.60 -2.23 -15.15
C SER A 132 10.56 -1.14 -14.65
N PHE A 133 11.88 -1.41 -14.50
CA PHE A 133 12.84 -0.41 -14.03
C PHE A 133 12.91 0.80 -14.97
N PRO A 134 13.22 0.65 -16.27
CA PRO A 134 13.24 1.80 -17.18
C PRO A 134 11.85 2.45 -17.34
N SER A 135 10.77 1.66 -17.32
CA SER A 135 9.40 2.18 -17.39
C SER A 135 9.05 3.09 -16.20
N GLN A 136 9.35 2.65 -14.97
CA GLN A 136 9.10 3.41 -13.75
C GLN A 136 10.04 4.61 -13.60
N PHE A 137 11.28 4.50 -14.12
CA PHE A 137 12.21 5.61 -14.19
C PHE A 137 11.64 6.74 -15.05
N MET A 138 11.16 6.44 -16.27
CA MET A 138 10.52 7.42 -17.15
C MET A 138 9.24 8.01 -16.53
N SER A 139 8.47 7.19 -15.81
CA SER A 139 7.31 7.64 -15.05
C SER A 139 7.68 8.65 -13.95
N ALA A 140 8.80 8.42 -13.24
CA ALA A 140 9.32 9.37 -12.25
C ALA A 140 9.81 10.68 -12.90
N TYR A 141 10.40 10.60 -14.10
CA TYR A 141 10.78 11.77 -14.88
C TYR A 141 9.58 12.63 -15.27
N MET A 142 8.51 12.03 -15.81
CA MET A 142 7.26 12.75 -16.15
C MET A 142 6.66 13.43 -14.92
N ARG A 143 6.66 12.78 -13.76
CA ARG A 143 6.19 13.38 -12.50
C ARG A 143 7.10 14.56 -12.08
N GLY A 144 8.41 14.45 -12.24
CA GLY A 144 9.37 15.53 -11.99
C GLY A 144 9.13 16.75 -12.89
N LEU A 145 8.72 16.53 -14.13
CA LEU A 145 8.26 17.57 -15.04
C LEU A 145 6.88 18.15 -14.69
N GLN A 146 6.23 17.65 -13.64
CA GLN A 146 4.84 17.95 -13.26
C GLN A 146 3.78 17.54 -14.31
N ARG A 147 4.13 16.64 -15.23
CA ARG A 147 3.23 16.06 -16.22
C ARG A 147 2.52 14.83 -15.67
N PHE A 148 1.77 15.04 -14.60
CA PHE A 148 0.95 13.98 -13.97
C PHE A 148 -0.14 13.44 -14.89
N ASP A 149 -0.60 14.25 -15.86
CA ASP A 149 -1.51 13.84 -16.91
C ASP A 149 -0.96 12.65 -17.72
N LEU A 150 0.27 12.75 -18.22
CA LEU A 150 0.91 11.70 -19.01
C LEU A 150 1.23 10.46 -18.15
N TYR A 151 1.72 10.68 -16.94
CA TYR A 151 1.93 9.58 -15.98
C TYR A 151 0.65 8.78 -15.73
N ASN A 152 -0.48 9.45 -15.47
CA ASN A 152 -1.74 8.79 -15.19
C ASN A 152 -2.30 8.08 -16.43
N VAL A 153 -2.17 8.65 -17.62
CA VAL A 153 -2.52 7.97 -18.89
C VAL A 153 -1.74 6.67 -19.01
N SER A 154 -0.42 6.70 -18.82
CA SER A 154 0.41 5.50 -18.87
C SER A 154 -0.03 4.44 -17.87
N MET A 155 -0.28 4.85 -16.61
CA MET A 155 -0.71 3.95 -15.54
C MET A 155 -2.07 3.31 -15.86
N VAL A 156 -3.05 4.09 -16.30
CA VAL A 156 -4.40 3.61 -16.61
C VAL A 156 -4.38 2.66 -17.81
N VAL A 157 -3.69 3.03 -18.89
CA VAL A 157 -3.57 2.20 -20.09
C VAL A 157 -2.92 0.85 -19.74
N TYR A 158 -1.80 0.86 -19.01
CA TYR A 158 -1.13 -0.36 -18.60
C TYR A 158 -2.01 -1.23 -17.70
N ALA A 159 -2.62 -0.64 -16.67
CA ALA A 159 -3.46 -1.39 -15.72
C ALA A 159 -4.68 -2.01 -16.41
N THR A 160 -5.35 -1.27 -17.28
CA THR A 160 -6.52 -1.74 -18.02
C THR A 160 -6.14 -2.82 -19.03
N ALA A 161 -5.09 -2.60 -19.84
CA ALA A 161 -4.61 -3.58 -20.81
C ALA A 161 -4.22 -4.90 -20.13
N ARG A 162 -3.51 -4.81 -18.99
CA ARG A 162 -3.14 -5.99 -18.20
C ARG A 162 -4.38 -6.71 -17.64
N ALA A 163 -5.34 -5.96 -17.10
CA ALA A 163 -6.56 -6.55 -16.57
C ALA A 163 -7.37 -7.28 -17.65
N VAL A 164 -7.56 -6.65 -18.81
CA VAL A 164 -8.25 -7.24 -19.96
C VAL A 164 -7.51 -8.50 -20.44
N ALA A 165 -6.19 -8.43 -20.61
CA ALA A 165 -5.40 -9.58 -21.05
C ALA A 165 -5.51 -10.76 -20.07
N ILE A 166 -5.47 -10.52 -18.75
CA ILE A 166 -5.62 -11.57 -17.74
C ILE A 166 -7.00 -12.21 -17.86
N VAL A 167 -8.07 -11.42 -17.93
CA VAL A 167 -9.44 -11.95 -18.03
C VAL A 167 -9.60 -12.77 -19.31
N VAL A 168 -9.24 -12.22 -20.47
CA VAL A 168 -9.38 -12.91 -21.75
C VAL A 168 -8.60 -14.23 -21.78
N LEU A 169 -7.35 -14.24 -21.30
CA LEU A 169 -6.53 -15.44 -21.30
C LEU A 169 -7.07 -16.50 -20.33
N LEU A 170 -7.64 -16.10 -19.20
CA LEU A 170 -8.23 -17.04 -18.26
C LEU A 170 -9.53 -17.63 -18.78
N GLU A 171 -10.41 -16.82 -19.38
CA GLU A 171 -11.65 -17.31 -20.03
C GLU A 171 -11.32 -18.29 -21.18
N LEU A 172 -10.24 -18.05 -21.90
CA LEU A 172 -9.73 -18.96 -22.93
C LEU A 172 -8.97 -20.18 -22.37
N LYS A 173 -8.87 -20.31 -21.03
CA LYS A 173 -8.24 -21.43 -20.30
C LYS A 173 -6.73 -21.63 -20.59
N PHE A 174 -6.01 -20.57 -20.94
CA PHE A 174 -4.55 -20.65 -21.21
C PHE A 174 -3.68 -20.82 -19.95
N GLY A 175 -4.21 -20.55 -18.75
CA GLY A 175 -3.50 -20.76 -17.48
C GLY A 175 -2.43 -19.69 -17.13
N ILE A 176 -1.64 -20.00 -16.09
CA ILE A 176 -0.72 -19.04 -15.46
C ILE A 176 0.44 -18.60 -16.37
N ILE A 177 0.94 -19.49 -17.22
CA ILE A 177 2.08 -19.18 -18.12
C ILE A 177 1.68 -18.09 -19.11
N ALA A 178 0.48 -18.20 -19.71
CA ALA A 178 -0.01 -17.20 -20.67
C ALA A 178 -0.20 -15.83 -20.03
N ILE A 179 -0.68 -15.79 -18.80
CA ILE A 179 -0.80 -14.53 -18.02
C ILE A 179 0.59 -13.93 -17.77
N ALA A 180 1.57 -14.75 -17.44
CA ALA A 180 2.95 -14.28 -17.21
C ALA A 180 3.57 -13.74 -18.50
N ILE A 181 3.35 -14.41 -19.66
CA ILE A 181 3.79 -13.94 -20.98
C ILE A 181 3.14 -12.59 -21.30
N ALA A 182 1.81 -12.49 -21.17
CA ALA A 182 1.08 -11.25 -21.44
C ALA A 182 1.56 -10.11 -20.54
N THR A 183 1.80 -10.37 -19.24
CA THR A 183 2.33 -9.39 -18.31
C THR A 183 3.72 -8.94 -18.75
N ALA A 184 4.61 -9.85 -19.18
CA ALA A 184 5.94 -9.51 -19.68
C ALA A 184 5.89 -8.64 -20.94
N ILE A 185 5.06 -9.00 -21.90
CA ILE A 185 4.88 -8.25 -23.16
C ILE A 185 4.33 -6.85 -22.88
N LEU A 186 3.28 -6.74 -22.05
CA LEU A 186 2.66 -5.46 -21.73
C LEU A 186 3.61 -4.55 -20.92
N THR A 187 4.42 -5.13 -20.03
CA THR A 187 5.43 -4.33 -19.31
C THR A 187 6.54 -3.86 -20.25
N ALA A 188 7.01 -4.70 -21.17
CA ALA A 188 7.96 -4.29 -22.19
C ALA A 188 7.37 -3.19 -23.10
N ALA A 189 6.10 -3.33 -23.53
CA ALA A 189 5.41 -2.30 -24.32
C ALA A 189 5.27 -0.99 -23.56
N SER A 190 5.09 -1.02 -22.22
CA SER A 190 5.03 0.18 -21.39
C SER A 190 6.33 0.98 -21.41
N VAL A 191 7.47 0.34 -21.65
CA VAL A 191 8.77 1.04 -21.82
C VAL A 191 8.72 1.93 -23.07
N GLY A 192 8.27 1.38 -24.20
CA GLY A 192 8.12 2.14 -25.46
C GLY A 192 7.09 3.27 -25.33
N MET A 193 5.95 2.98 -24.71
CA MET A 193 4.91 3.98 -24.46
C MET A 193 5.44 5.12 -23.58
N ASN A 194 6.08 4.81 -22.45
CA ASN A 194 6.64 5.82 -21.55
C ASN A 194 7.75 6.63 -22.21
N TRP A 195 8.56 6.01 -23.07
CA TRP A 195 9.55 6.74 -23.86
C TRP A 195 8.91 7.75 -24.81
N ALA A 196 7.86 7.36 -25.54
CA ALA A 196 7.12 8.26 -26.42
C ALA A 196 6.48 9.43 -25.64
N LEU A 197 5.92 9.15 -24.46
CA LEU A 197 5.32 10.18 -23.60
C LEU A 197 6.38 11.13 -23.02
N VAL A 198 7.56 10.63 -22.62
CA VAL A 198 8.68 11.47 -22.19
C VAL A 198 9.13 12.39 -23.30
N LYS A 199 9.29 11.86 -24.53
CA LYS A 199 9.66 12.68 -25.70
C LYS A 199 8.61 13.71 -26.06
N SER A 200 7.33 13.43 -25.87
CA SER A 200 6.26 14.41 -26.06
C SER A 200 6.27 15.50 -24.98
N ALA A 201 6.70 15.15 -23.74
CA ALA A 201 6.76 16.10 -22.63
C ALA A 201 8.01 16.98 -22.66
N ASP A 202 9.11 16.45 -23.18
CA ASP A 202 10.41 17.11 -23.27
C ASP A 202 11.10 16.70 -24.59
N PRO A 203 10.76 17.35 -25.72
CA PRO A 203 11.35 17.06 -27.05
C PRO A 203 12.88 17.25 -27.08
N ASP A 204 13.37 18.22 -26.31
CA ASP A 204 14.80 18.59 -26.24
C ASP A 204 15.63 17.69 -25.33
N LEU A 205 15.04 16.64 -24.77
CA LEU A 205 15.78 15.66 -23.99
C LEU A 205 16.69 14.81 -24.89
N HIS A 206 18.00 14.92 -24.70
CA HIS A 206 19.01 14.19 -25.47
C HIS A 206 19.85 13.28 -24.54
N PRO A 207 19.34 12.08 -24.20
CA PRO A 207 20.14 11.15 -23.39
C PRO A 207 21.36 10.69 -24.17
N SER A 208 22.52 10.73 -23.50
CA SER A 208 23.80 10.33 -24.10
C SER A 208 24.68 9.62 -23.06
N ILE A 209 25.41 8.60 -23.51
CA ILE A 209 26.43 7.92 -22.70
C ILE A 209 27.50 8.91 -22.22
N ARG A 210 27.76 9.97 -22.99
CA ARG A 210 28.72 11.04 -22.62
C ARG A 210 28.27 11.88 -21.43
N CYS A 211 26.97 11.87 -21.10
CA CYS A 211 26.39 12.56 -19.95
C CYS A 211 26.46 11.72 -18.66
N LEU A 212 27.02 10.52 -18.70
CA LEU A 212 27.19 9.68 -17.52
C LEU A 212 28.34 10.18 -16.66
N THR A 213 28.05 10.57 -15.42
CA THR A 213 29.08 11.01 -14.47
C THR A 213 29.01 10.22 -13.17
N TRP A 214 30.15 9.78 -12.68
CA TRP A 214 30.23 9.08 -11.39
C TRP A 214 29.79 9.97 -10.23
N ALA A 215 30.03 11.27 -10.32
CA ALA A 215 29.59 12.24 -9.32
C ALA A 215 28.07 12.23 -9.16
N ARG A 216 27.32 12.26 -10.27
CA ARG A 216 25.83 12.16 -10.25
C ARG A 216 25.35 10.83 -9.73
N THR A 217 26.00 9.74 -10.15
CA THR A 217 25.67 8.40 -9.65
C THR A 217 25.78 8.36 -8.12
N ARG A 218 26.92 8.80 -7.57
CA ARG A 218 27.15 8.83 -6.12
C ARG A 218 26.16 9.74 -5.38
N GLU A 219 25.86 10.90 -5.93
CA GLU A 219 24.89 11.84 -5.37
C GLU A 219 23.48 11.23 -5.30
N MET A 220 23.03 10.57 -6.37
CA MET A 220 21.74 9.91 -6.44
C MET A 220 21.65 8.74 -5.46
N PHE A 221 22.68 7.92 -5.32
CA PHE A 221 22.73 6.82 -4.34
C PHE A 221 22.72 7.30 -2.90
N ASN A 222 23.51 8.32 -2.57
CA ASN A 222 23.56 8.85 -1.20
C ASN A 222 22.19 9.37 -0.72
N PHE A 223 21.45 10.04 -1.60
CA PHE A 223 20.10 10.51 -1.27
C PHE A 223 19.09 9.34 -1.18
N GLY A 224 19.19 8.37 -2.10
CA GLY A 224 18.30 7.22 -2.17
C GLY A 224 18.43 6.25 -0.99
N PHE A 225 19.62 6.16 -0.38
CA PHE A 225 19.91 5.16 0.66
C PHE A 225 18.95 5.21 1.87
N PHE A 226 18.62 6.40 2.36
CA PHE A 226 17.66 6.53 3.47
C PHE A 226 16.24 6.11 3.09
N SER A 227 15.82 6.40 1.85
CA SER A 227 14.55 5.90 1.31
C SER A 227 14.55 4.37 1.18
N PHE A 228 15.67 3.79 0.76
CA PHE A 228 15.87 2.35 0.70
C PHE A 228 15.72 1.68 2.07
N VAL A 229 16.37 2.21 3.11
CA VAL A 229 16.29 1.64 4.48
C VAL A 229 14.84 1.64 4.98
N ASN A 230 14.13 2.74 4.79
CA ASN A 230 12.72 2.82 5.19
C ASN A 230 11.84 1.82 4.41
N ASN A 231 11.98 1.77 3.09
CA ASN A 231 11.22 0.86 2.24
C ASN A 231 11.55 -0.61 2.52
N SER A 232 12.81 -0.92 2.89
CA SER A 232 13.21 -2.28 3.26
C SER A 232 12.47 -2.79 4.49
N GLY A 233 12.31 -1.95 5.52
CA GLY A 233 11.53 -2.31 6.71
C GLY A 233 10.07 -2.58 6.39
N GLU A 234 9.45 -1.76 5.55
CA GLU A 234 8.06 -1.98 5.10
C GLU A 234 7.93 -3.25 4.25
N SER A 235 8.84 -3.48 3.31
CA SER A 235 8.81 -4.68 2.46
C SER A 235 8.96 -5.97 3.26
N LEU A 236 9.84 -5.99 4.25
CA LEU A 236 9.95 -7.12 5.17
C LEU A 236 8.62 -7.43 5.86
N ARG A 237 7.87 -6.41 6.27
CA ARG A 237 6.58 -6.59 6.92
C ARG A 237 5.51 -7.15 5.98
N TYR A 238 5.44 -6.67 4.74
CA TYR A 238 4.32 -6.99 3.86
C TYR A 238 4.51 -8.25 3.01
N TYR A 239 5.76 -8.56 2.63
CA TYR A 239 6.00 -9.61 1.63
C TYR A 239 6.58 -10.90 2.20
N THR A 240 7.10 -10.86 3.44
CA THR A 240 7.73 -12.01 4.08
C THR A 240 6.76 -13.15 4.36
N ASP A 241 5.51 -12.84 4.68
CA ASP A 241 4.50 -13.82 5.07
C ASP A 241 4.25 -14.86 3.98
N SER A 242 4.14 -14.45 2.72
CA SER A 242 3.97 -15.38 1.59
C SER A 242 5.13 -16.35 1.47
N PHE A 243 6.35 -15.88 1.76
CA PHE A 243 7.56 -16.70 1.74
C PHE A 243 7.55 -17.74 2.86
N VAL A 244 7.20 -17.32 4.08
CA VAL A 244 7.10 -18.21 5.26
C VAL A 244 6.04 -19.27 5.02
N ILE A 245 4.84 -18.89 4.55
CA ILE A 245 3.75 -19.82 4.26
C ILE A 245 4.18 -20.83 3.20
N GLY A 246 4.73 -20.36 2.08
CA GLY A 246 5.15 -21.23 0.98
C GLY A 246 6.24 -22.23 1.36
N ARG A 247 7.17 -21.84 2.25
CA ARG A 247 8.28 -22.71 2.67
C ARG A 247 7.93 -23.62 3.84
N VAL A 248 7.22 -23.11 4.85
CA VAL A 248 6.96 -23.80 6.12
C VAL A 248 5.70 -24.65 6.04
N LEU A 249 4.67 -24.18 5.34
CA LEU A 249 3.37 -24.83 5.20
C LEU A 249 3.18 -25.40 3.77
N SER A 250 2.53 -24.62 2.90
CA SER A 250 2.38 -24.95 1.48
C SER A 250 2.06 -23.72 0.65
N VAL A 251 2.40 -23.76 -0.65
CA VAL A 251 2.12 -22.65 -1.56
C VAL A 251 0.61 -22.46 -1.78
N ALA A 252 -0.19 -23.52 -1.73
CA ALA A 252 -1.65 -23.43 -1.85
C ALA A 252 -2.30 -22.62 -0.69
N LEU A 253 -1.69 -22.61 0.50
CA LEU A 253 -2.16 -21.84 1.66
C LEU A 253 -1.85 -20.35 1.54
N ILE A 254 -1.01 -19.93 0.60
CA ILE A 254 -0.81 -18.51 0.30
C ILE A 254 -2.12 -17.89 -0.21
N THR A 255 -2.93 -18.63 -0.95
CA THR A 255 -4.19 -18.13 -1.50
C THR A 255 -5.15 -17.60 -0.43
N PRO A 256 -5.58 -18.38 0.58
CA PRO A 256 -6.45 -17.83 1.62
C PRO A 256 -5.81 -16.70 2.43
N PHE A 257 -4.48 -16.72 2.63
CA PHE A 257 -3.77 -15.62 3.29
C PHE A 257 -3.80 -14.34 2.44
N SER A 258 -3.57 -14.45 1.14
CA SER A 258 -3.55 -13.32 0.22
C SER A 258 -4.93 -12.64 0.07
N ILE A 259 -6.03 -13.37 0.19
CA ILE A 259 -7.37 -12.78 0.22
C ILE A 259 -7.53 -11.85 1.42
N ALA A 260 -7.09 -12.28 2.61
CA ALA A 260 -7.12 -11.45 3.80
C ALA A 260 -6.20 -10.21 3.65
N THR A 261 -4.97 -10.39 3.19
CA THR A 261 -4.03 -9.28 3.00
C THR A 261 -4.47 -8.31 1.92
N ARG A 262 -5.17 -8.76 0.85
CA ARG A 262 -5.74 -7.89 -0.17
C ARG A 262 -6.80 -6.95 0.43
N LEU A 263 -7.64 -7.44 1.34
CA LEU A 263 -8.60 -6.59 2.07
C LEU A 263 -7.87 -5.58 2.98
N MET A 264 -6.73 -5.97 3.58
CA MET A 264 -5.88 -5.04 4.33
C MET A 264 -5.24 -3.97 3.44
N GLU A 265 -4.88 -4.28 2.20
CA GLU A 265 -4.39 -3.28 1.24
C GLU A 265 -5.47 -2.26 0.87
N TYR A 266 -6.72 -2.68 0.69
CA TYR A 266 -7.84 -1.74 0.47
C TYR A 266 -8.09 -0.89 1.71
N TYR A 267 -8.04 -1.47 2.89
CA TYR A 267 -8.11 -0.74 4.15
C TYR A 267 -7.01 0.33 4.23
N LYS A 268 -5.75 -0.06 3.99
CA LYS A 268 -4.60 0.86 3.92
C LYS A 268 -4.88 2.02 2.97
N THR A 269 -5.35 1.73 1.77
CA THR A 269 -5.60 2.74 0.73
C THR A 269 -6.64 3.76 1.18
N LEU A 270 -7.73 3.31 1.80
CA LEU A 270 -8.78 4.19 2.31
C LEU A 270 -8.26 5.13 3.41
N VAL A 271 -7.51 4.60 4.38
CA VAL A 271 -6.97 5.44 5.47
C VAL A 271 -5.84 6.33 4.99
N SER A 272 -5.00 5.89 4.05
CA SER A 272 -3.91 6.71 3.50
C SER A 272 -4.40 7.98 2.79
N GLY A 273 -5.68 8.00 2.38
CA GLY A 273 -6.31 9.15 1.76
C GLY A 273 -6.31 10.41 2.62
N ILE A 274 -6.38 10.26 3.96
CA ILE A 274 -6.34 11.40 4.89
C ILE A 274 -4.90 11.81 5.25
N SER A 275 -3.90 10.97 4.97
CA SER A 275 -2.52 11.18 5.43
C SER A 275 -1.84 12.39 4.78
N GLY A 276 -2.11 12.65 3.51
CA GLY A 276 -1.51 13.76 2.76
C GLY A 276 -1.82 15.14 3.36
N PRO A 277 -3.10 15.54 3.50
CA PRO A 277 -3.48 16.79 4.13
C PRO A 277 -2.96 16.94 5.56
N ILE A 278 -3.00 15.88 6.36
CA ILE A 278 -2.49 15.88 7.75
C ILE A 278 -0.98 16.16 7.76
N MET A 279 -0.21 15.48 6.90
CA MET A 279 1.24 15.68 6.81
C MET A 279 1.60 17.13 6.49
N VAL A 280 0.90 17.74 5.52
CA VAL A 280 1.12 19.15 5.14
C VAL A 280 0.84 20.07 6.32
N ARG A 281 -0.29 19.89 7.02
CA ARG A 281 -0.68 20.73 8.14
C ARG A 281 0.28 20.62 9.33
N LEU A 282 0.68 19.39 9.69
CA LEU A 282 1.67 19.18 10.76
C LEU A 282 3.04 19.78 10.40
N SER A 283 3.45 19.69 9.13
CA SER A 283 4.71 20.29 8.65
C SER A 283 4.66 21.82 8.71
N GLU A 284 3.54 22.43 8.33
CA GLU A 284 3.33 23.88 8.40
C GLU A 284 3.42 24.39 9.84
N LEU A 285 2.71 23.75 10.77
CA LEU A 285 2.72 24.14 12.19
C LEU A 285 4.11 23.95 12.82
N THR A 286 4.82 22.88 12.43
CA THR A 286 6.22 22.65 12.84
C THR A 286 7.13 23.76 12.34
N GLY A 287 6.98 24.18 11.07
CA GLY A 287 7.80 25.26 10.49
C GLY A 287 7.54 26.63 11.09
N ARG A 288 6.34 26.85 11.65
CA ARG A 288 5.95 28.10 12.35
C ARG A 288 6.28 28.11 13.84
N ASP A 289 6.85 27.01 14.36
CA ASP A 289 7.19 26.81 15.79
C ASP A 289 5.98 26.99 16.76
N ARG A 290 4.77 26.65 16.30
CA ARG A 290 3.53 26.75 17.07
C ARG A 290 3.21 25.45 17.77
N GLU A 291 3.93 25.15 18.86
CA GLU A 291 3.88 23.85 19.55
C GLU A 291 2.49 23.51 20.11
N GLU A 292 1.75 24.46 20.70
CA GLU A 292 0.40 24.21 21.25
C GLU A 292 -0.61 23.88 20.14
N GLU A 293 -0.63 24.67 19.05
CA GLU A 293 -1.49 24.39 17.90
C GLU A 293 -1.14 23.04 17.24
N LEU A 294 0.15 22.70 17.21
CA LEU A 294 0.63 21.41 16.69
C LEU A 294 0.12 20.25 17.54
N ARG A 295 0.13 20.36 18.89
CA ARG A 295 -0.40 19.33 19.80
C ARG A 295 -1.91 19.15 19.61
N GLU A 296 -2.66 20.25 19.57
CA GLU A 296 -4.11 20.20 19.35
C GLU A 296 -4.47 19.57 18.01
N GLU A 297 -3.82 20.01 16.93
CA GLU A 297 -4.04 19.48 15.59
C GLU A 297 -3.64 18.00 15.48
N PHE A 298 -2.53 17.61 16.11
CA PHE A 298 -2.10 16.22 16.20
C PHE A 298 -3.14 15.33 16.91
N LEU A 299 -3.66 15.76 18.06
CA LEU A 299 -4.70 15.02 18.80
C LEU A 299 -5.99 14.94 18.01
N ARG A 300 -6.40 16.03 17.36
CA ARG A 300 -7.57 16.06 16.46
C ARG A 300 -7.41 15.08 15.30
N ALA A 301 -6.29 15.17 14.58
CA ALA A 301 -6.00 14.30 13.45
C ALA A 301 -5.94 12.82 13.87
N THR A 302 -5.35 12.53 15.04
CA THR A 302 -5.30 11.17 15.61
C THR A 302 -6.69 10.64 15.90
N ARG A 303 -7.57 11.44 16.46
CA ARG A 303 -8.96 11.08 16.75
C ARG A 303 -9.73 10.73 15.47
N PHE A 304 -9.62 11.56 14.42
CA PHE A 304 -10.24 11.27 13.12
C PHE A 304 -9.65 10.02 12.45
N ALA A 305 -8.35 9.84 12.49
CA ALA A 305 -7.69 8.64 11.96
C ALA A 305 -8.14 7.38 12.73
N ALA A 306 -8.24 7.47 14.06
CA ALA A 306 -8.72 6.38 14.90
C ALA A 306 -10.18 6.03 14.62
N LEU A 307 -11.07 7.03 14.51
CA LEU A 307 -12.47 6.81 14.15
C LEU A 307 -12.60 6.10 12.80
N LEU A 308 -11.92 6.59 11.77
CA LEU A 308 -11.95 5.97 10.44
C LEU A 308 -11.38 4.55 10.47
N SER A 309 -10.27 4.35 11.15
CA SER A 309 -9.62 3.05 11.26
C SER A 309 -10.49 2.05 12.01
N ILE A 310 -11.05 2.41 13.16
CA ILE A 310 -11.94 1.56 13.94
C ILE A 310 -13.20 1.21 13.13
N PHE A 311 -13.78 2.17 12.43
CA PHE A 311 -14.95 1.95 11.57
C PHE A 311 -14.68 0.87 10.53
N ILE A 312 -13.63 1.05 9.71
CA ILE A 312 -13.28 0.08 8.66
C ILE A 312 -12.95 -1.28 9.27
N GLY A 313 -12.21 -1.30 10.38
CA GLY A 313 -11.86 -2.53 11.09
C GLY A 313 -13.10 -3.28 11.62
N CYS A 314 -14.05 -2.59 12.24
CA CYS A 314 -15.31 -3.17 12.68
C CYS A 314 -16.12 -3.74 11.50
N MET A 315 -16.23 -2.98 10.41
CA MET A 315 -16.90 -3.43 9.19
C MET A 315 -16.28 -4.71 8.62
N LEU A 316 -14.95 -4.79 8.58
CA LEU A 316 -14.25 -5.99 8.12
C LEU A 316 -14.42 -7.19 9.06
N ILE A 317 -14.43 -6.99 10.37
CA ILE A 317 -14.63 -8.07 11.33
C ILE A 317 -16.10 -8.56 11.27
N LEU A 318 -17.07 -7.67 11.25
CA LEU A 318 -18.49 -8.04 11.29
C LEU A 318 -18.98 -8.62 9.95
N ASN A 319 -18.62 -7.99 8.83
CA ASN A 319 -19.11 -8.36 7.50
C ASN A 319 -18.10 -9.20 6.69
N GLY A 320 -16.87 -9.36 7.16
CA GLY A 320 -15.78 -10.00 6.40
C GLY A 320 -16.08 -11.43 5.97
N LYS A 321 -16.81 -12.20 6.79
CA LYS A 321 -17.23 -13.56 6.43
C LYS A 321 -18.18 -13.58 5.25
N ALA A 322 -19.19 -12.69 5.25
CA ALA A 322 -20.13 -12.53 4.16
C ALA A 322 -19.46 -11.99 2.90
N LEU A 323 -18.58 -10.98 3.07
CA LEU A 323 -17.79 -10.40 1.99
C LEU A 323 -16.92 -11.44 1.29
N ILE A 324 -16.12 -12.23 2.03
CA ILE A 324 -15.27 -13.28 1.45
C ILE A 324 -16.12 -14.32 0.72
N ARG A 325 -17.22 -14.75 1.32
CA ARG A 325 -18.13 -15.73 0.72
C ARG A 325 -18.69 -15.26 -0.63
N LEU A 326 -19.12 -14.01 -0.70
CA LEU A 326 -19.67 -13.42 -1.91
C LEU A 326 -18.57 -13.10 -2.94
N TRP A 327 -17.42 -12.61 -2.50
CA TRP A 327 -16.36 -12.10 -3.37
C TRP A 327 -15.55 -13.22 -4.04
N VAL A 328 -15.07 -14.20 -3.27
CA VAL A 328 -14.18 -15.27 -3.75
C VAL A 328 -14.74 -16.68 -3.54
N GLY A 329 -15.93 -16.79 -2.98
CA GLY A 329 -16.64 -18.05 -2.78
C GLY A 329 -16.41 -18.72 -1.41
N PRO A 330 -17.25 -19.72 -1.08
CA PRO A 330 -17.25 -20.38 0.23
C PRO A 330 -15.98 -21.20 0.49
N ALA A 331 -15.29 -21.67 -0.53
CA ALA A 331 -14.06 -22.46 -0.41
C ALA A 331 -12.92 -21.68 0.28
N LEU A 332 -12.95 -20.35 0.24
CA LEU A 332 -11.93 -19.48 0.83
C LEU A 332 -12.34 -18.84 2.16
N LEU A 333 -13.37 -19.35 2.83
CA LEU A 333 -13.77 -18.89 4.17
C LEU A 333 -12.68 -19.07 5.24
N ALA A 334 -11.70 -19.92 4.99
CA ALA A 334 -10.48 -20.04 5.82
C ALA A 334 -9.68 -18.71 5.88
N SER A 335 -9.89 -17.76 4.95
CA SER A 335 -9.32 -16.41 5.00
C SER A 335 -9.90 -15.54 6.11
N TYR A 336 -11.10 -15.82 6.58
CA TYR A 336 -11.79 -14.96 7.56
C TYR A 336 -11.09 -14.88 8.93
N PRO A 337 -10.67 -15.98 9.58
CA PRO A 337 -9.90 -15.89 10.83
C PRO A 337 -8.59 -15.10 10.66
N ILE A 338 -7.93 -15.26 9.51
CA ILE A 338 -6.72 -14.51 9.18
C ILE A 338 -7.04 -13.02 9.08
N LEU A 339 -8.10 -12.68 8.36
CA LEU A 339 -8.60 -11.30 8.23
C LEU A 339 -8.84 -10.67 9.60
N VAL A 340 -9.52 -11.37 10.52
CA VAL A 340 -9.80 -10.86 11.87
C VAL A 340 -8.52 -10.57 12.64
N VAL A 341 -7.57 -11.51 12.66
CA VAL A 341 -6.29 -11.34 13.36
C VAL A 341 -5.52 -10.13 12.82
N LEU A 342 -5.37 -10.04 11.51
CA LEU A 342 -4.68 -8.91 10.87
C LEU A 342 -5.41 -7.59 11.14
N THR A 343 -6.75 -7.56 11.03
CA THR A 343 -7.55 -6.36 11.25
C THR A 343 -7.33 -5.75 12.63
N VAL A 344 -7.22 -6.58 13.67
CA VAL A 344 -6.92 -6.09 15.04
C VAL A 344 -5.61 -5.31 15.06
N GLY A 345 -4.54 -5.82 14.46
CA GLY A 345 -3.25 -5.10 14.38
C GLY A 345 -3.34 -3.81 13.57
N TYR A 346 -4.07 -3.87 12.46
CA TYR A 346 -4.19 -2.73 11.55
C TYR A 346 -5.09 -1.60 12.06
N ILE A 347 -6.09 -1.89 12.91
CA ILE A 347 -6.88 -0.85 13.61
C ILE A 347 -5.95 0.10 14.37
N PHE A 348 -5.00 -0.44 15.15
CA PHE A 348 -4.06 0.38 15.90
C PHE A 348 -3.00 1.03 14.99
N THR A 349 -2.59 0.36 13.94
CA THR A 349 -1.60 0.89 13.00
C THR A 349 -2.11 2.13 12.28
N TRP A 350 -3.29 2.03 11.69
CA TRP A 350 -3.87 3.11 10.90
C TRP A 350 -4.58 4.14 11.77
N GLY A 351 -5.09 3.75 12.93
CA GLY A 351 -5.64 4.69 13.91
C GLY A 351 -4.60 5.65 14.49
N GLN A 352 -3.32 5.27 14.45
CA GLN A 352 -2.21 6.09 14.93
C GLN A 352 -1.23 6.50 13.81
N VAL A 353 -1.67 6.51 12.56
CA VAL A 353 -0.84 6.91 11.41
C VAL A 353 -0.28 8.32 11.56
N THR A 354 -1.00 9.20 12.24
CA THR A 354 -0.62 10.59 12.54
C THR A 354 0.68 10.69 13.31
N GLY A 355 0.96 9.74 14.21
CA GLY A 355 2.23 9.71 14.95
C GLY A 355 3.44 9.51 14.04
N GLN A 356 3.31 8.65 13.05
CA GLN A 356 4.35 8.47 12.02
C GLN A 356 4.52 9.74 11.17
N LEU A 357 3.41 10.35 10.74
CA LEU A 357 3.41 11.59 9.97
C LEU A 357 4.07 12.73 10.74
N LEU A 358 3.78 12.87 12.03
CA LEU A 358 4.40 13.89 12.89
C LEU A 358 5.92 13.72 12.98
N ILE A 359 6.41 12.50 13.22
CA ILE A 359 7.83 12.21 13.32
C ILE A 359 8.56 12.55 12.00
N PHE A 360 7.94 12.29 10.85
CA PHE A 360 8.48 12.69 9.55
C PHE A 360 8.41 14.20 9.33
N ALA A 361 7.32 14.88 9.73
CA ALA A 361 7.17 16.32 9.60
C ALA A 361 8.25 17.08 10.38
N ARG A 362 8.57 16.62 11.59
CA ARG A 362 9.59 17.25 12.46
C ARG A 362 11.02 16.86 12.12
N ALA A 363 11.24 15.79 11.36
CA ALA A 363 12.55 15.26 10.93
C ALA A 363 13.57 15.00 12.07
N ARG A 364 13.20 15.19 13.34
CA ARG A 364 14.11 15.11 14.50
C ARG A 364 14.47 13.67 14.89
N ARG A 365 13.54 12.71 14.73
CA ARG A 365 13.68 11.31 15.22
C ARG A 365 13.36 10.23 14.18
N HIS A 366 13.25 10.61 12.91
CA HIS A 366 12.93 9.68 11.83
C HIS A 366 13.91 8.50 11.73
N LYS A 367 15.20 8.71 12.03
CA LYS A 367 16.23 7.65 12.00
C LYS A 367 15.91 6.53 13.00
N GLY A 368 15.53 6.88 14.24
CA GLY A 368 15.19 5.89 15.27
C GLY A 368 13.96 5.05 14.89
N LEU A 369 12.93 5.71 14.35
CA LEU A 369 11.72 5.02 13.90
C LEU A 369 12.01 4.09 12.70
N SER A 370 12.87 4.50 11.77
CA SER A 370 13.26 3.66 10.63
C SER A 370 13.99 2.40 11.08
N TRP A 371 14.93 2.51 12.04
CA TRP A 371 15.59 1.34 12.63
C TRP A 371 14.60 0.43 13.35
N TRP A 372 13.63 1.02 14.08
CA TRP A 372 12.61 0.23 14.75
C TRP A 372 11.73 -0.53 13.75
N THR A 373 11.41 0.05 12.60
CA THR A 373 10.67 -0.65 11.53
C THR A 373 11.40 -1.89 11.03
N LEU A 374 12.73 -1.86 10.96
CA LEU A 374 13.54 -3.04 10.63
C LEU A 374 13.49 -4.10 11.74
N VAL A 375 13.55 -3.69 13.01
CA VAL A 375 13.41 -4.61 14.16
C VAL A 375 12.02 -5.26 14.14
N GLU A 376 10.97 -4.48 13.89
CA GLU A 376 9.59 -4.96 13.76
C GLU A 376 9.48 -6.01 12.62
N GLY A 377 10.06 -5.71 11.44
CA GLY A 377 10.10 -6.65 10.32
C GLY A 377 10.86 -7.94 10.61
N GLY A 378 12.00 -7.85 11.31
CA GLY A 378 12.76 -9.01 11.78
C GLY A 378 12.00 -9.85 12.81
N ALA A 379 11.33 -9.20 13.76
CA ALA A 379 10.48 -9.87 14.75
C ALA A 379 9.27 -10.54 14.08
N ASN A 380 8.64 -9.88 13.10
CA ASN A 380 7.59 -10.48 12.27
C ASN A 380 8.09 -11.78 11.62
N LEU A 381 9.20 -11.76 10.91
CA LEU A 381 9.76 -12.92 10.25
C LEU A 381 10.01 -14.08 11.25
N ALA A 382 10.68 -13.79 12.36
CA ALA A 382 11.02 -14.80 13.38
C ALA A 382 9.78 -15.43 14.02
N LEU A 383 8.81 -14.60 14.44
CA LEU A 383 7.57 -15.06 15.04
C LEU A 383 6.66 -15.76 14.03
N SER A 384 6.59 -15.29 12.78
CA SER A 384 5.84 -15.96 11.71
C SER A 384 6.38 -17.37 11.45
N ILE A 385 7.70 -17.56 11.38
CA ILE A 385 8.31 -18.90 11.23
C ILE A 385 8.01 -19.79 12.44
N TYR A 386 8.15 -19.25 13.65
CA TYR A 386 7.94 -20.01 14.89
C TYR A 386 6.47 -20.43 15.04
N TRP A 387 5.53 -19.50 14.89
CA TRP A 387 4.11 -19.77 15.06
C TRP A 387 3.46 -20.47 13.86
N ALA A 388 4.01 -20.34 12.64
CA ALA A 388 3.55 -21.12 11.49
C ALA A 388 3.61 -22.62 11.75
N ARG A 389 4.68 -23.10 12.40
CA ARG A 389 4.84 -24.51 12.74
C ARG A 389 3.86 -24.99 13.80
N ARG A 390 3.36 -24.12 14.67
CA ARG A 390 2.49 -24.47 15.80
C ARG A 390 1.01 -24.21 15.53
N TYR A 391 0.69 -23.11 14.86
CA TYR A 391 -0.68 -22.65 14.63
C TYR A 391 -1.03 -22.56 13.15
N GLY A 392 -0.17 -23.06 12.25
CA GLY A 392 -0.41 -22.99 10.82
C GLY A 392 -0.47 -21.54 10.30
N ILE A 393 -1.37 -21.33 9.37
CA ILE A 393 -1.53 -20.05 8.68
C ILE A 393 -1.96 -18.89 9.63
N ILE A 394 -2.72 -19.19 10.68
CA ILE A 394 -3.12 -18.20 11.70
C ILE A 394 -1.88 -17.77 12.51
N GLY A 395 -0.92 -18.67 12.71
CA GLY A 395 0.36 -18.36 13.35
C GLY A 395 1.16 -17.31 12.59
N VAL A 396 1.11 -17.32 11.26
CA VAL A 396 1.75 -16.28 10.43
C VAL A 396 1.07 -14.94 10.64
N ALA A 397 -0.26 -14.90 10.63
CA ALA A 397 -1.01 -13.66 10.90
C ALA A 397 -0.72 -13.11 12.33
N LEU A 398 -0.59 -13.96 13.32
CA LEU A 398 -0.17 -13.57 14.69
C LEU A 398 1.27 -13.03 14.69
N GLY A 399 2.18 -13.67 13.93
CA GLY A 399 3.56 -13.23 13.75
C GLY A 399 3.67 -11.81 13.20
N THR A 400 2.74 -11.40 12.35
CA THR A 400 2.61 -10.03 11.86
C THR A 400 1.94 -9.11 12.89
N THR A 401 0.83 -9.54 13.48
CA THR A 401 -0.01 -8.71 14.34
C THR A 401 0.67 -8.35 15.66
N VAL A 402 1.37 -9.29 16.31
CA VAL A 402 1.95 -9.05 17.65
C VAL A 402 3.09 -8.02 17.64
N PRO A 403 4.12 -8.11 16.78
CA PRO A 403 5.13 -7.06 16.67
C PRO A 403 4.54 -5.71 16.29
N LEU A 404 3.54 -5.71 15.41
CA LEU A 404 2.83 -4.51 14.98
C LEU A 404 2.12 -3.83 16.16
N LEU A 405 1.40 -4.59 16.99
CA LEU A 405 0.77 -4.07 18.21
C LEU A 405 1.81 -3.53 19.20
N ALA A 406 2.90 -4.25 19.44
CA ALA A 406 3.98 -3.78 20.31
C ALA A 406 4.58 -2.45 19.82
N SER A 407 4.82 -2.36 18.51
CA SER A 407 5.31 -1.14 17.86
C SER A 407 4.34 0.03 18.00
N LYS A 408 3.05 -0.20 17.74
CA LYS A 408 2.04 0.87 17.69
C LYS A 408 1.47 1.25 19.05
N LEU A 409 1.45 0.34 20.02
CA LEU A 409 0.95 0.64 21.37
C LEU A 409 2.03 1.14 22.33
N ILE A 410 3.30 0.80 22.08
CA ILE A 410 4.39 1.12 23.00
C ILE A 410 5.39 2.06 22.35
N VAL A 411 6.03 1.63 21.26
CA VAL A 411 7.20 2.34 20.72
C VAL A 411 6.83 3.64 20.03
N GLN A 412 5.87 3.62 19.12
CA GLN A 412 5.47 4.83 18.39
C GLN A 412 4.90 5.89 19.33
N PRO A 413 3.97 5.58 20.29
CA PRO A 413 3.54 6.56 21.28
C PRO A 413 4.69 7.11 22.12
N TRP A 414 5.62 6.28 22.58
CA TRP A 414 6.79 6.74 23.32
C TRP A 414 7.61 7.80 22.56
N TYR A 415 7.87 7.57 21.24
CA TYR A 415 8.55 8.56 20.40
C TYR A 415 7.77 9.87 20.28
N VAL A 416 6.45 9.77 20.05
CA VAL A 416 5.56 10.93 19.90
C VAL A 416 5.46 11.73 21.18
N LEU A 417 5.21 11.06 22.32
CA LEU A 417 5.07 11.70 23.63
C LEU A 417 6.33 12.45 24.04
N LYS A 418 7.49 11.82 23.79
CA LYS A 418 8.79 12.46 24.06
C LYS A 418 9.07 13.64 23.11
N ASP A 419 8.58 13.60 21.89
CA ASP A 419 8.79 14.66 20.90
C ASP A 419 7.89 15.87 21.15
N LEU A 420 6.63 15.63 21.53
CA LEU A 420 5.66 16.68 21.87
C LEU A 420 5.71 17.12 23.34
N ASN A 421 6.54 16.50 24.15
CA ASN A 421 6.56 16.73 25.62
C ASN A 421 5.16 16.62 26.23
N MET A 422 4.45 15.54 25.94
CA MET A 422 3.04 15.31 26.30
C MET A 422 2.88 14.06 27.15
N SER A 423 1.93 14.05 28.10
CA SER A 423 1.65 12.87 28.91
C SER A 423 0.92 11.78 28.11
N ALA A 424 1.13 10.52 28.49
CA ALA A 424 0.41 9.39 27.88
C ALA A 424 -1.10 9.49 28.10
N TRP A 425 -1.52 10.04 29.24
CA TRP A 425 -2.94 10.26 29.55
C TRP A 425 -3.57 11.29 28.61
N THR A 426 -2.92 12.44 28.41
CA THR A 426 -3.38 13.48 27.48
C THR A 426 -3.51 12.95 26.05
N TYR A 427 -2.54 12.14 25.62
CA TYR A 427 -2.59 11.48 24.32
C TYR A 427 -3.76 10.52 24.19
N PHE A 428 -3.95 9.65 25.19
CA PHE A 428 -5.05 8.69 25.19
C PHE A 428 -6.42 9.39 25.23
N GLU A 429 -6.62 10.27 26.20
CA GLU A 429 -7.89 10.99 26.40
C GLU A 429 -8.23 11.91 25.21
N GLY A 430 -7.24 12.70 24.76
CA GLY A 430 -7.43 13.67 23.68
C GLY A 430 -7.50 13.04 22.29
N GLY A 431 -6.77 11.95 22.04
CA GLY A 431 -6.63 11.35 20.71
C GLY A 431 -7.41 10.05 20.49
N LEU A 432 -7.47 9.15 21.47
CA LEU A 432 -7.94 7.78 21.27
C LEU A 432 -9.20 7.40 22.05
N ALA A 433 -9.37 7.88 23.28
CA ALA A 433 -10.41 7.41 24.20
C ALA A 433 -11.83 7.52 23.61
N ARG A 434 -12.17 8.67 23.05
CA ARG A 434 -13.50 8.90 22.46
C ARG A 434 -13.75 8.02 21.24
N ALA A 435 -12.73 7.84 20.39
CA ALA A 435 -12.81 7.00 19.20
C ALA A 435 -12.97 5.51 19.58
N THR A 436 -12.21 5.05 20.59
CA THR A 436 -12.31 3.66 21.07
C THR A 436 -13.63 3.40 21.77
N LEU A 437 -14.18 4.36 22.51
CA LEU A 437 -15.50 4.25 23.14
C LEU A 437 -16.62 4.15 22.08
N ALA A 438 -16.62 5.06 21.11
CA ALA A 438 -17.60 5.05 20.02
C ALA A 438 -17.53 3.74 19.20
N GLY A 439 -16.32 3.29 18.87
CA GLY A 439 -16.09 2.03 18.17
C GLY A 439 -16.46 0.80 18.98
N GLY A 440 -16.19 0.79 20.28
CA GLY A 440 -16.54 -0.30 21.18
C GLY A 440 -18.07 -0.46 21.30
N ILE A 441 -18.81 0.64 21.46
CA ILE A 441 -20.27 0.65 21.51
C ILE A 441 -20.84 0.16 20.15
N PHE A 442 -20.30 0.66 19.05
CA PHE A 442 -20.70 0.26 17.70
C PHE A 442 -20.50 -1.24 17.49
N PHE A 443 -19.28 -1.74 17.78
CA PHE A 443 -18.94 -3.15 17.60
C PHE A 443 -19.82 -4.06 18.48
N ALA A 444 -19.92 -3.75 19.78
CA ALA A 444 -20.72 -4.54 20.72
C ALA A 444 -22.21 -4.56 20.33
N GLY A 445 -22.76 -3.41 19.98
CA GLY A 445 -24.18 -3.29 19.56
C GLY A 445 -24.48 -4.12 18.33
N LEU A 446 -23.65 -3.99 17.28
CA LEU A 446 -23.84 -4.77 16.05
C LEU A 446 -23.55 -6.25 16.26
N TRP A 447 -22.51 -6.61 17.00
CA TRP A 447 -22.21 -8.02 17.29
C TRP A 447 -23.39 -8.72 18.00
N LEU A 448 -24.03 -8.06 18.96
CA LEU A 448 -25.22 -8.58 19.64
C LEU A 448 -26.42 -8.74 18.68
N LEU A 449 -26.61 -7.79 17.76
CA LEU A 449 -27.68 -7.84 16.77
C LEU A 449 -27.44 -8.93 15.72
N LEU A 450 -26.21 -9.09 15.27
CA LEU A 450 -25.86 -9.92 14.11
C LEU A 450 -25.50 -11.36 14.47
N ARG A 451 -25.11 -11.64 15.72
CA ARG A 451 -24.69 -13.01 16.14
C ARG A 451 -25.72 -14.09 15.84
N ASN A 452 -27.02 -13.74 15.79
CA ASN A 452 -28.14 -14.65 15.55
C ASN A 452 -28.67 -14.59 14.11
N HIS A 453 -28.16 -13.71 13.26
CA HIS A 453 -28.62 -13.55 11.90
C HIS A 453 -27.50 -13.90 10.92
N ALA A 454 -27.71 -14.89 10.07
CA ALA A 454 -26.79 -15.20 8.98
C ALA A 454 -26.83 -14.06 7.95
N MET A 455 -25.91 -13.09 8.08
CA MET A 455 -25.73 -12.08 7.04
C MET A 455 -25.18 -12.73 5.77
N GLY A 456 -25.80 -12.48 4.64
CA GLY A 456 -25.21 -12.75 3.36
C GLY A 456 -25.97 -13.65 2.41
N GLY A 457 -27.19 -13.25 2.02
CA GLY A 457 -27.85 -13.84 0.88
C GLY A 457 -27.28 -13.36 -0.45
N ASN A 458 -27.02 -12.07 -0.60
CA ASN A 458 -26.54 -11.44 -1.83
C ASN A 458 -25.80 -10.12 -1.58
N TYR A 459 -25.16 -9.59 -2.62
CA TYR A 459 -24.44 -8.31 -2.58
C TYR A 459 -25.33 -7.12 -2.21
N PHE A 460 -26.58 -7.11 -2.63
CA PHE A 460 -27.51 -6.02 -2.35
C PHE A 460 -27.82 -5.92 -0.84
N MET A 461 -28.06 -7.06 -0.20
CA MET A 461 -28.28 -7.13 1.25
C MET A 461 -27.04 -6.69 2.03
N LEU A 462 -25.85 -7.18 1.63
CA LEU A 462 -24.58 -6.77 2.25
C LEU A 462 -24.37 -5.26 2.12
N PHE A 463 -24.60 -4.71 0.93
CA PHE A 463 -24.48 -3.26 0.70
C PHE A 463 -25.45 -2.46 1.56
N GLY A 464 -26.73 -2.87 1.63
CA GLY A 464 -27.73 -2.23 2.47
C GLY A 464 -27.34 -2.23 3.96
N CYS A 465 -26.85 -3.36 4.48
CA CYS A 465 -26.32 -3.45 5.84
C CYS A 465 -25.14 -2.50 6.05
N CYS A 466 -24.17 -2.48 5.13
CA CYS A 466 -23.03 -1.57 5.21
C CYS A 466 -23.45 -0.09 5.23
N VAL A 467 -24.48 0.29 4.46
CA VAL A 467 -25.01 1.66 4.47
C VAL A 467 -25.61 2.01 5.84
N VAL A 468 -26.46 1.13 6.39
CA VAL A 468 -27.06 1.33 7.72
C VAL A 468 -25.99 1.42 8.80
N GLU A 469 -25.01 0.51 8.79
CA GLU A 469 -23.89 0.50 9.72
C GLU A 469 -23.05 1.78 9.61
N THR A 470 -22.85 2.29 8.40
CA THR A 470 -22.15 3.56 8.17
C THR A 470 -22.88 4.73 8.80
N ILE A 471 -24.21 4.80 8.63
CA ILE A 471 -25.05 5.86 9.23
C ILE A 471 -25.00 5.78 10.76
N LEU A 472 -25.14 4.57 11.32
CA LEU A 472 -25.08 4.35 12.77
C LEU A 472 -23.71 4.74 13.35
N PHE A 473 -22.63 4.33 12.68
CA PHE A 473 -21.29 4.71 13.12
C PHE A 473 -21.06 6.22 13.00
N ALA A 474 -21.48 6.84 11.92
CA ALA A 474 -21.38 8.30 11.75
C ALA A 474 -22.11 9.06 12.87
N ALA A 475 -23.28 8.60 13.28
CA ALA A 475 -24.01 9.17 14.42
C ALA A 475 -23.24 8.99 15.73
N LEU A 476 -22.73 7.77 16.02
CA LEU A 476 -21.91 7.52 17.22
C LEU A 476 -20.60 8.31 17.20
N ALA A 477 -19.93 8.39 16.06
CA ALA A 477 -18.72 9.19 15.89
C ALA A 477 -18.98 10.67 16.16
N TYR A 478 -20.08 11.23 15.66
CA TYR A 478 -20.47 12.61 15.86
C TYR A 478 -20.80 12.92 17.34
N TRP A 479 -21.60 12.07 17.99
CA TRP A 479 -22.06 12.35 19.35
C TRP A 479 -21.06 11.95 20.46
N ILE A 480 -20.34 10.85 20.27
CA ILE A 480 -19.43 10.28 21.27
C ILE A 480 -17.96 10.45 20.86
N GLY A 481 -17.65 10.14 19.60
CA GLY A 481 -16.27 10.07 19.09
C GLY A 481 -15.61 11.44 18.94
N MET A 482 -16.36 12.49 18.59
CA MET A 482 -15.83 13.84 18.36
C MET A 482 -15.89 14.71 19.62
N SER A 483 -14.92 15.63 19.76
CA SER A 483 -14.97 16.71 20.76
C SER A 483 -15.93 17.82 20.32
N GLU A 484 -16.24 18.75 21.22
CA GLU A 484 -17.08 19.92 20.86
C GLU A 484 -16.43 20.76 19.76
N SER A 485 -15.12 20.99 19.86
CA SER A 485 -14.34 21.70 18.83
C SER A 485 -14.42 21.00 17.47
N ASP A 486 -14.33 19.65 17.43
CA ASP A 486 -14.44 18.89 16.19
C ASP A 486 -15.82 19.01 15.57
N ARG A 487 -16.89 18.94 16.39
CA ARG A 487 -18.29 19.09 15.94
C ARG A 487 -18.54 20.48 15.35
N CYS A 488 -17.98 21.53 15.96
CA CYS A 488 -18.05 22.88 15.38
C CYS A 488 -17.37 22.93 14.01
N THR A 489 -16.14 22.41 13.91
CA THR A 489 -15.39 22.37 12.63
C THR A 489 -16.15 21.62 11.55
N VAL A 490 -16.70 20.44 11.85
CA VAL A 490 -17.50 19.63 10.90
C VAL A 490 -18.76 20.39 10.48
N ARG A 491 -19.45 21.04 11.41
CA ARG A 491 -20.64 21.84 11.13
C ARG A 491 -20.33 23.01 10.20
N ASP A 492 -19.25 23.72 10.44
CA ASP A 492 -18.85 24.86 9.61
C ASP A 492 -18.45 24.42 8.19
N GLN A 493 -17.68 23.34 8.06
CA GLN A 493 -17.37 22.77 6.75
C GLN A 493 -18.62 22.29 6.01
N TRP A 494 -19.55 21.63 6.71
CA TRP A 494 -20.80 21.19 6.13
C TRP A 494 -21.66 22.37 5.63
N ARG A 495 -21.69 23.49 6.38
CA ARG A 495 -22.37 24.73 5.94
C ARG A 495 -21.75 25.26 4.64
N VAL A 496 -20.42 25.30 4.52
CA VAL A 496 -19.75 25.73 3.30
C VAL A 496 -20.10 24.83 2.11
N VAL A 497 -20.08 23.50 2.31
CA VAL A 497 -20.46 22.55 1.26
C VAL A 497 -21.95 22.68 0.90
N ALA A 498 -22.84 22.79 1.88
CA ALA A 498 -24.28 22.97 1.64
C ALA A 498 -24.59 24.25 0.88
N LEU A 499 -23.89 25.35 1.18
CA LEU A 499 -23.98 26.61 0.43
C LEU A 499 -23.47 26.46 -1.02
N SER A 500 -22.34 25.77 -1.21
CA SER A 500 -21.77 25.53 -2.56
C SER A 500 -22.66 24.64 -3.44
N LEU A 501 -23.45 23.76 -2.83
CA LEU A 501 -24.41 22.87 -3.51
C LEU A 501 -25.82 23.49 -3.63
N GLY A 502 -26.04 24.72 -3.13
CA GLY A 502 -27.35 25.38 -3.17
C GLY A 502 -28.41 24.74 -2.24
N LEU A 503 -27.98 23.87 -1.29
CA LEU A 503 -28.84 23.15 -0.36
C LEU A 503 -29.18 23.95 0.91
N ALA A 504 -28.47 25.05 1.17
CA ALA A 504 -28.76 25.99 2.26
C ALA A 504 -28.90 27.39 1.69
N ARG A 505 -29.98 28.11 2.04
CA ARG A 505 -30.09 29.55 1.85
C ARG A 505 -29.23 30.23 2.89
N GLY A 506 -28.33 31.14 2.47
CA GLY A 506 -27.51 31.90 3.41
C GLY A 506 -28.40 32.65 4.43
N VAL A 507 -28.14 32.38 5.73
CA VAL A 507 -28.62 33.16 6.86
C VAL A 507 -27.46 34.02 7.32
#